data_3fbba046b47be2f6a01b5ca65b81325a
#
_entry.id   3fbba046b47be2f6a01b5ca65b81325a
#
_cell.length_a   1.000
_cell.length_b   1.000
_cell.length_c   1.000
_cell.angle_alpha   90.00
_cell.angle_beta   90.00
_cell.angle_gamma   90.00
#
_symmetry.space_group_name_H-M   'P 1'
#
loop_
_entity.id
_entity.type
_entity.pdbx_description
1 polymer ?
#
loop_
_entity_poly.entity_id
_entity_poly.type
_entity_poly.pdbx_seq_one_letter_code
_entity_poly.pdbx_strand_id
1 'polypeptide(L)'
;MFGSSRQMARIADDGYLPNIFTKRKEHIPTYAITAMAATATLLILVGGLRLILEFGSITFLLVSLLMAIANFKIRKSTNSSTLFTIIAILGLLVGVALILFYEFKTQPDQLFFIAGLYAVLSIGARGYAKVQKIV
;
A
#
# COMPACT_ATOMS: atom_id res chain seq x y z
N MET A 1 -1.14 -15.53 3.04
CA MET A 1 0.18 -15.13 2.49
C MET A 1 0.35 -15.36 0.98
N PHE A 2 -0.18 -16.43 0.38
CA PHE A 2 -0.02 -16.68 -1.07
C PHE A 2 -0.61 -15.63 -2.01
N GLY A 3 -1.72 -14.98 -1.65
CA GLY A 3 -2.34 -13.94 -2.48
C GLY A 3 -1.46 -12.70 -2.64
N SER A 4 -0.96 -12.18 -1.54
CA SER A 4 -0.15 -10.94 -1.52
C SER A 4 1.21 -11.12 -2.19
N SER A 5 1.85 -12.29 -2.02
CA SER A 5 3.13 -12.58 -2.69
C SER A 5 2.98 -12.72 -4.20
N ARG A 6 1.84 -13.25 -4.68
CA ARG A 6 1.52 -13.27 -6.12
C ARG A 6 1.27 -11.87 -6.68
N GLN A 7 0.61 -11.00 -5.92
CA GLN A 7 0.43 -9.60 -6.31
C GLN A 7 1.76 -8.86 -6.38
N MET A 8 2.65 -9.07 -5.38
CA MET A 8 3.99 -8.49 -5.38
C MET A 8 4.82 -8.96 -6.60
N ALA A 9 4.73 -10.24 -6.96
CA ALA A 9 5.39 -10.77 -8.15
C ALA A 9 4.82 -10.15 -9.44
N ARG A 10 3.50 -9.93 -9.56
CA ARG A 10 2.88 -9.25 -10.71
C ARG A 10 3.33 -7.80 -10.83
N ILE A 11 3.37 -7.07 -9.72
CA ILE A 11 3.87 -5.68 -9.69
C ILE A 11 5.34 -5.62 -10.14
N ALA A 12 6.13 -6.65 -9.82
CA ALA A 12 7.50 -6.79 -10.30
C ALA A 12 7.56 -7.14 -11.79
N ASP A 13 6.68 -8.02 -12.27
CA ASP A 13 6.54 -8.34 -13.71
C ASP A 13 6.17 -7.08 -14.53
N ASP A 14 5.36 -6.17 -13.95
CA ASP A 14 5.00 -4.88 -14.54
C ASP A 14 6.12 -3.81 -14.45
N GLY A 15 7.29 -4.15 -13.89
CA GLY A 15 8.46 -3.29 -13.82
C GLY A 15 8.48 -2.26 -12.69
N TYR A 16 7.54 -2.30 -11.74
CA TYR A 16 7.51 -1.39 -10.59
C TYR A 16 8.38 -1.85 -9.41
N LEU A 17 8.82 -3.10 -9.42
CA LEU A 17 9.70 -3.69 -8.40
C LEU A 17 10.87 -4.42 -9.06
N PRO A 18 11.98 -4.64 -8.32
CA PRO A 18 13.14 -5.38 -8.83
C PRO A 18 12.77 -6.76 -9.38
N ASN A 19 13.38 -7.11 -10.51
CA ASN A 19 13.15 -8.40 -11.21
C ASN A 19 13.48 -9.65 -10.36
N ILE A 20 14.12 -9.49 -9.21
CA ILE A 20 14.37 -10.57 -8.26
C ILE A 20 13.05 -11.17 -7.77
N PHE A 21 11.99 -10.34 -7.63
CA PHE A 21 10.67 -10.79 -7.15
C PHE A 21 9.84 -11.51 -8.22
N THR A 22 10.24 -11.45 -9.51
CA THR A 22 9.61 -12.22 -10.59
C THR A 22 10.07 -13.68 -10.60
N LYS A 23 11.24 -13.98 -10.00
CA LYS A 23 11.79 -15.34 -9.97
C LYS A 23 10.86 -16.27 -9.19
N ARG A 24 10.35 -17.27 -9.88
CA ARG A 24 9.46 -18.31 -9.35
C ARG A 24 10.19 -19.66 -9.30
N LYS A 25 10.12 -20.33 -8.18
CA LYS A 25 10.53 -21.72 -8.05
C LYS A 25 9.25 -22.56 -7.98
N GLU A 26 9.02 -23.46 -8.95
CA GLU A 26 7.80 -24.30 -9.02
C GLU A 26 6.48 -23.48 -8.95
N HIS A 27 6.39 -22.39 -9.70
CA HIS A 27 5.24 -21.47 -9.71
C HIS A 27 5.02 -20.65 -8.41
N ILE A 28 5.91 -20.75 -7.44
CA ILE A 28 5.84 -20.06 -6.15
C ILE A 28 6.86 -18.89 -6.14
N PRO A 29 6.45 -17.64 -5.87
CA PRO A 29 7.36 -16.50 -5.80
C PRO A 29 8.09 -16.47 -4.45
N THR A 30 9.10 -17.35 -4.29
CA THR A 30 9.81 -17.58 -3.02
C THR A 30 10.47 -16.31 -2.49
N TYR A 31 11.09 -15.51 -3.36
CA TYR A 31 11.73 -14.25 -2.96
C TYR A 31 10.73 -13.19 -2.48
N ALA A 32 9.54 -13.13 -3.09
CA ALA A 32 8.49 -12.25 -2.64
C ALA A 32 7.94 -12.68 -1.26
N ILE A 33 7.81 -13.99 -1.02
CA ILE A 33 7.36 -14.53 0.27
C ILE A 33 8.38 -14.22 1.36
N THR A 34 9.66 -14.48 1.13
CA THR A 34 10.72 -14.20 2.12
C THR A 34 10.86 -12.71 2.41
N ALA A 35 10.77 -11.85 1.39
CA ALA A 35 10.80 -10.41 1.59
C ALA A 35 9.61 -9.93 2.43
N MET A 36 8.40 -10.41 2.15
CA MET A 36 7.21 -10.06 2.94
C MET A 36 7.31 -10.57 4.37
N ALA A 37 7.79 -11.79 4.58
CA ALA A 37 7.99 -12.34 5.92
C ALA A 37 9.03 -11.53 6.71
N ALA A 38 10.16 -11.19 6.08
CA ALA A 38 11.20 -10.37 6.69
C ALA A 38 10.69 -8.98 7.07
N THR A 39 9.96 -8.32 6.16
CA THR A 39 9.36 -7.00 6.41
C THR A 39 8.35 -7.05 7.56
N ALA A 40 7.47 -8.05 7.57
CA ALA A 40 6.51 -8.23 8.65
C ALA A 40 7.20 -8.47 10.00
N THR A 41 8.23 -9.31 10.03
CA THR A 41 9.01 -9.58 11.24
C THR A 41 9.71 -8.32 11.76
N LEU A 42 10.32 -7.53 10.87
CA LEU A 42 10.95 -6.27 11.25
C LEU A 42 9.93 -5.27 11.84
N LEU A 43 8.75 -5.14 11.22
CA LEU A 43 7.69 -4.26 11.72
C LEU A 43 7.20 -4.72 13.11
N ILE A 44 7.06 -6.04 13.34
CA ILE A 44 6.68 -6.58 14.65
C ILE A 44 7.75 -6.26 15.72
N LEU A 45 9.01 -6.41 15.39
CA LEU A 45 10.12 -6.16 16.32
C LEU A 45 10.24 -4.68 16.70
N VAL A 46 9.96 -3.77 15.76
CA VAL A 46 10.09 -2.31 15.98
C VAL A 46 8.86 -1.72 16.69
N GLY A 47 7.66 -2.10 16.32
CA GLY A 47 6.44 -1.44 16.83
C GLY A 47 5.35 -2.39 17.33
N GLY A 48 5.63 -3.69 17.39
CA GLY A 48 4.68 -4.69 17.83
C GLY A 48 3.50 -4.90 16.86
N LEU A 49 2.56 -5.71 17.30
CA LEU A 49 1.38 -6.06 16.51
C LEU A 49 0.49 -4.84 16.22
N ARG A 50 0.46 -3.89 17.14
CA ARG A 50 -0.34 -2.67 17.01
C ARG A 50 0.09 -1.83 15.81
N LEU A 51 1.39 -1.57 15.65
CA LEU A 51 1.92 -0.81 14.52
C LEU A 51 1.52 -1.42 13.18
N ILE A 52 1.51 -2.75 13.06
CA ILE A 52 1.10 -3.44 11.83
C ILE A 52 -0.38 -3.21 11.55
N LEU A 53 -1.23 -3.29 12.57
CA LEU A 53 -2.68 -3.07 12.42
C LEU A 53 -2.98 -1.63 12.03
N GLU A 54 -2.33 -0.65 12.66
CA GLU A 54 -2.47 0.77 12.37
C GLU A 54 -1.98 1.09 10.94
N PHE A 55 -0.78 0.65 10.60
CA PHE A 55 -0.22 0.80 9.26
C PHE A 55 -1.11 0.15 8.18
N GLY A 56 -1.59 -1.07 8.44
CA GLY A 56 -2.47 -1.80 7.54
C GLY A 56 -3.80 -1.07 7.33
N SER A 57 -4.39 -0.55 8.39
CA SER A 57 -5.66 0.18 8.35
C SER A 57 -5.54 1.50 7.57
N ILE A 58 -4.51 2.28 7.84
CA ILE A 58 -4.23 3.53 7.12
C ILE A 58 -3.96 3.24 5.63
N THR A 59 -3.13 2.22 5.33
CA THR A 59 -2.84 1.81 3.96
C THR A 59 -4.10 1.40 3.22
N PHE A 60 -4.94 0.57 3.85
CA PHE A 60 -6.19 0.11 3.26
C PHE A 60 -7.13 1.27 2.92
N LEU A 61 -7.29 2.23 3.83
CA LEU A 61 -8.13 3.39 3.61
C LEU A 61 -7.59 4.30 2.50
N LEU A 62 -6.27 4.55 2.48
CA LEU A 62 -5.65 5.36 1.44
C LEU A 62 -5.77 4.72 0.05
N VAL A 63 -5.49 3.42 -0.06
CA VAL A 63 -5.64 2.69 -1.32
C VAL A 63 -7.08 2.67 -1.78
N SER A 64 -8.03 2.41 -0.87
CA SER A 64 -9.47 2.42 -1.17
C SER A 64 -9.93 3.80 -1.66
N LEU A 65 -9.43 4.88 -1.03
CA LEU A 65 -9.72 6.25 -1.45
C LEU A 65 -9.19 6.53 -2.85
N LEU A 66 -7.93 6.14 -3.13
CA LEU A 66 -7.33 6.30 -4.46
C LEU A 66 -8.11 5.52 -5.53
N MET A 67 -8.55 4.29 -5.21
CA MET A 67 -9.38 3.49 -6.11
C MET A 67 -10.74 4.12 -6.35
N ALA A 68 -11.38 4.68 -5.32
CA ALA A 68 -12.65 5.38 -5.45
C ALA A 68 -12.53 6.63 -6.32
N ILE A 69 -11.45 7.41 -6.16
CA ILE A 69 -11.13 8.57 -7.01
C ILE A 69 -10.86 8.14 -8.45
N ALA A 70 -10.09 7.07 -8.65
CA ALA A 70 -9.83 6.53 -9.98
C ALA A 70 -11.13 6.08 -10.66
N ASN A 71 -12.00 5.35 -9.95
CA ASN A 71 -13.30 4.95 -10.45
C ASN A 71 -14.19 6.15 -10.82
N PHE A 72 -14.16 7.21 -10.01
CA PHE A 72 -14.87 8.45 -10.33
C PHE A 72 -14.38 9.07 -11.64
N LYS A 73 -13.09 9.03 -11.91
CA LYS A 73 -12.49 9.55 -13.16
C LYS A 73 -12.93 8.76 -14.40
N ILE A 74 -13.05 7.43 -14.28
CA ILE A 74 -13.42 6.53 -15.38
C ILE A 74 -14.91 6.13 -15.36
N ARG A 75 -15.74 6.75 -14.52
CA ARG A 75 -17.14 6.38 -14.29
C ARG A 75 -17.99 6.25 -15.54
N LYS A 76 -17.72 7.08 -16.56
CA LYS A 76 -18.45 7.03 -17.85
C LYS A 76 -18.15 5.76 -18.62
N SER A 77 -16.93 5.24 -18.52
CA SER A 77 -16.50 4.01 -19.20
C SER A 77 -16.99 2.76 -18.48
N THR A 78 -17.09 2.81 -17.15
CA THR A 78 -17.50 1.67 -16.31
C THR A 78 -19.00 1.65 -15.99
N ASN A 79 -19.78 2.60 -16.53
CA ASN A 79 -21.21 2.77 -16.25
C ASN A 79 -21.53 2.81 -14.74
N SER A 80 -20.61 3.35 -13.95
CA SER A 80 -20.72 3.41 -12.49
C SER A 80 -21.59 4.58 -12.05
N SER A 81 -22.45 4.34 -11.05
CA SER A 81 -23.32 5.37 -10.49
C SER A 81 -22.49 6.47 -9.81
N THR A 82 -22.69 7.71 -10.27
CA THR A 82 -21.98 8.89 -9.73
C THR A 82 -22.30 9.12 -8.26
N LEU A 83 -23.56 8.93 -7.86
CA LEU A 83 -24.01 9.15 -6.49
C LEU A 83 -23.31 8.21 -5.51
N PHE A 84 -23.32 6.90 -5.78
CA PHE A 84 -22.66 5.92 -4.91
C PHE A 84 -21.15 6.11 -4.84
N THR A 85 -20.52 6.52 -5.93
CA THR A 85 -19.07 6.79 -5.95
C THR A 85 -18.73 8.01 -5.09
N ILE A 86 -19.54 9.07 -5.13
CA ILE A 86 -19.34 10.27 -4.29
C ILE A 86 -19.53 9.92 -2.81
N ILE A 87 -20.58 9.17 -2.47
CA ILE A 87 -20.81 8.74 -1.08
C ILE A 87 -19.64 7.90 -0.58
N ALA A 88 -19.12 6.99 -1.40
CA ALA A 88 -17.95 6.18 -1.04
C ALA A 88 -16.69 7.04 -0.80
N ILE A 89 -16.42 8.03 -1.67
CA ILE A 89 -15.29 8.94 -1.49
C ILE A 89 -15.43 9.75 -0.19
N LEU A 90 -16.62 10.31 0.07
CA LEU A 90 -16.86 11.07 1.29
C LEU A 90 -16.72 10.20 2.54
N GLY A 91 -17.27 8.99 2.55
CA GLY A 91 -17.12 8.06 3.66
C GLY A 91 -15.67 7.67 3.93
N LEU A 92 -14.89 7.41 2.87
CA LEU A 92 -13.47 7.10 2.98
C LEU A 92 -12.65 8.30 3.46
N LEU A 93 -12.96 9.53 2.99
CA LEU A 93 -12.31 10.75 3.48
C LEU A 93 -12.56 10.97 4.97
N VAL A 94 -13.80 10.80 5.42
CA VAL A 94 -14.14 10.89 6.85
C VAL A 94 -13.40 9.81 7.64
N GLY A 95 -13.34 8.58 7.14
CA GLY A 95 -12.59 7.48 7.78
C GLY A 95 -11.10 7.79 7.92
N VAL A 96 -10.46 8.30 6.86
CA VAL A 96 -9.05 8.74 6.91
C VAL A 96 -8.86 9.87 7.92
N ALA A 97 -9.72 10.88 7.90
CA ALA A 97 -9.63 12.01 8.82
C ALA A 97 -9.78 11.57 10.29
N LEU A 98 -10.72 10.69 10.59
CA LEU A 98 -10.93 10.18 11.95
C LEU A 98 -9.74 9.35 12.44
N ILE A 99 -9.18 8.45 11.61
CA ILE A 99 -8.00 7.66 11.98
C ILE A 99 -6.81 8.58 12.24
N LEU A 100 -6.51 9.52 11.33
CA LEU A 100 -5.40 10.44 11.51
C LEU A 100 -5.56 11.33 12.75
N PHE A 101 -6.79 11.78 13.02
CA PHE A 101 -7.09 12.57 14.20
C PHE A 101 -6.91 11.76 15.49
N TYR A 102 -7.38 10.50 15.49
CA TYR A 102 -7.23 9.59 16.63
C TYR A 102 -5.74 9.29 16.90
N GLU A 103 -4.98 8.93 15.87
CA GLU A 103 -3.55 8.64 15.97
C GLU A 103 -2.76 9.87 16.46
N PHE A 104 -3.05 11.04 15.91
CA PHE A 104 -2.40 12.28 16.32
C PHE A 104 -2.60 12.61 17.79
N LYS A 105 -3.80 12.31 18.36
CA LYS A 105 -4.09 12.53 19.77
C LYS A 105 -3.52 11.45 20.69
N THR A 106 -3.50 10.20 20.25
CA THR A 106 -3.24 9.05 21.10
C THR A 106 -1.76 8.63 21.06
N GLN A 107 -1.16 8.63 19.87
CA GLN A 107 0.23 8.19 19.67
C GLN A 107 0.90 8.91 18.49
N PRO A 108 1.28 10.17 18.68
CA PRO A 108 1.91 10.96 17.60
C PRO A 108 3.21 10.33 17.10
N ASP A 109 3.98 9.66 17.95
CA ASP A 109 5.25 9.02 17.59
C ASP A 109 5.06 7.91 16.55
N GLN A 110 4.00 7.10 16.67
CA GLN A 110 3.68 6.06 15.70
C GLN A 110 3.23 6.65 14.36
N LEU A 111 2.47 7.74 14.40
CA LEU A 111 2.05 8.44 13.20
C LEU A 111 3.25 8.99 12.42
N PHE A 112 4.23 9.60 13.12
CA PHE A 112 5.48 10.06 12.49
C PHE A 112 6.30 8.91 11.93
N PHE A 113 6.35 7.77 12.61
CA PHE A 113 7.02 6.58 12.11
C PHE A 113 6.36 6.04 10.84
N ILE A 114 5.03 5.93 10.81
CA ILE A 114 4.25 5.50 9.64
C ILE A 114 4.46 6.48 8.48
N ALA A 115 4.38 7.79 8.72
CA ALA A 115 4.63 8.81 7.71
C ALA A 115 6.05 8.72 7.15
N GLY A 116 7.05 8.50 7.99
CA GLY A 116 8.44 8.27 7.60
C GLY A 116 8.58 7.03 6.72
N LEU A 117 7.94 5.93 7.09
CA LEU A 117 7.93 4.70 6.30
C LEU A 117 7.32 4.91 4.90
N TYR A 118 6.21 5.65 4.80
CA TYR A 118 5.62 6.01 3.50
C TYR A 118 6.55 6.90 2.67
N ALA A 119 7.23 7.86 3.30
CA ALA A 119 8.19 8.71 2.61
C ALA A 119 9.36 7.89 2.03
N VAL A 120 9.94 6.99 2.82
CA VAL A 120 11.02 6.09 2.38
C VAL A 120 10.57 5.20 1.23
N LEU A 121 9.39 4.57 1.35
CA LEU A 121 8.84 3.74 0.28
C LEU A 121 8.56 4.53 -1.00
N SER A 122 8.03 5.75 -0.88
CA SER A 122 7.74 6.62 -2.02
C SER A 122 9.01 7.09 -2.73
N ILE A 123 10.04 7.46 -1.98
CA ILE A 123 11.35 7.87 -2.51
C ILE A 123 12.03 6.66 -3.19
N GLY A 124 12.02 5.49 -2.54
CA GLY A 124 12.57 4.26 -3.11
C GLY A 124 11.90 3.86 -4.43
N ALA A 125 10.57 3.91 -4.47
CA ALA A 125 9.80 3.61 -5.69
C ALA A 125 10.09 4.60 -6.82
N ARG A 126 10.18 5.90 -6.51
CA ARG A 126 10.52 6.93 -7.52
C ARG A 126 11.95 6.80 -8.01
N GLY A 127 12.89 6.52 -7.11
CA GLY A 127 14.29 6.29 -7.46
C GLY A 127 14.45 5.11 -8.41
N TYR A 128 13.79 4.00 -8.10
CA TYR A 128 13.79 2.80 -8.93
C TYR A 128 13.16 3.03 -10.30
N ALA A 129 11.98 3.69 -10.35
CA ALA A 129 11.32 4.01 -11.62
C ALA A 129 12.15 4.95 -12.51
N LYS A 130 12.96 5.86 -11.90
CA LYS A 130 13.83 6.74 -12.65
C LYS A 130 15.01 5.99 -13.27
N VAL A 131 15.58 5.02 -12.57
CA VAL A 131 16.67 4.17 -13.07
C VAL A 131 16.20 3.31 -14.24
N GLN A 132 14.99 2.75 -14.17
CA GLN A 132 14.42 1.95 -15.27
C GLN A 132 14.11 2.75 -16.55
N LYS A 133 13.77 4.05 -16.42
CA LYS A 133 13.54 4.92 -17.59
C LYS A 133 14.83 5.33 -18.32
N ILE A 134 15.99 5.08 -17.74
CA ILE A 134 17.31 5.42 -18.32
C ILE A 134 17.89 4.21 -19.06
N VAL A 135 17.35 3.01 -18.87
CA VAL A 135 17.68 1.77 -19.61
C VAL A 135 16.61 1.47 -20.64
#